data_a0ee215756df419dae13500013e72421
#
_entry.id   a0ee215756df419dae13500013e72421
#
_cell.length_a   1.000
_cell.length_b   1.000
_cell.length_c   1.000
_cell.angle_alpha   90.00
_cell.angle_beta   90.00
_cell.angle_gamma   90.00
#
_symmetry.space_group_name_H-M   'P 1'
#
loop_
_entity.id
_entity.type
_entity.pdbx_description
1 polymer ?
#
loop_
_entity_poly.entity_id
_entity_poly.type
_entity_poly.pdbx_seq_one_letter_code
_entity_poly.pdbx_strand_id
1 'polypeptide(L)'
;MDPSRKRAIRLTVALTAALLLASALIWTSFSAGQQELTASQLLKTAKPGQSYVLAGTVLNGSVRHDGDALLFSVRDPKLKVSVPVRYTGIVPDPFAPGRGVLVTVERQGGSFIGEQNSLTTKCPSKYQAEASPS
;
A
#
# COMPACT_ATOMS: atom_id res chain seq x y z
N MET A 1 7.79 -16.96 51.82
CA MET A 1 6.76 -16.64 50.87
C MET A 1 5.79 -17.78 50.73
N ASP A 2 4.51 -17.50 50.81
CA ASP A 2 3.53 -18.58 50.76
C ASP A 2 3.48 -19.21 49.36
N PRO A 3 3.25 -20.51 49.28
CA PRO A 3 3.15 -21.18 47.98
C PRO A 3 2.03 -20.59 47.10
N SER A 4 0.97 -20.12 47.74
CA SER A 4 -0.14 -19.49 46.98
C SER A 4 0.28 -18.17 46.34
N ARG A 5 1.11 -17.40 47.02
CA ARG A 5 1.62 -16.15 46.46
C ARG A 5 2.56 -16.41 45.31
N LYS A 6 3.42 -17.40 45.39
CA LYS A 6 4.31 -17.76 44.31
C LYS A 6 3.52 -18.19 43.09
N ARG A 7 2.47 -18.98 43.32
CA ARG A 7 1.60 -19.42 42.23
C ARG A 7 0.87 -18.24 41.58
N ALA A 8 0.36 -17.35 42.44
CA ALA A 8 -0.34 -16.15 41.93
C ALA A 8 0.60 -15.27 41.14
N ILE A 9 1.84 -15.07 41.59
CA ILE A 9 2.83 -14.27 40.89
C ILE A 9 3.16 -14.89 39.53
N ARG A 10 3.35 -16.21 39.49
CA ARG A 10 3.63 -16.92 38.22
C ARG A 10 2.49 -16.79 37.25
N LEU A 11 1.26 -16.94 37.73
CA LEU A 11 0.09 -16.82 36.88
C LEU A 11 -0.06 -15.39 36.35
N THR A 12 0.19 -14.39 37.19
CA THR A 12 0.12 -13.00 36.81
C THR A 12 1.17 -12.67 35.76
N VAL A 13 2.40 -13.14 35.97
CA VAL A 13 3.48 -12.90 35.01
C VAL A 13 3.18 -13.59 33.69
N ALA A 14 2.71 -14.84 33.75
CA ALA A 14 2.36 -15.57 32.53
C ALA A 14 1.23 -14.89 31.76
N LEU A 15 0.22 -14.42 32.47
CA LEU A 15 -0.91 -13.74 31.87
C LEU A 15 -0.47 -12.43 31.23
N THR A 16 0.36 -11.65 31.94
CA THR A 16 0.89 -10.39 31.41
C THR A 16 1.73 -10.62 30.16
N ALA A 17 2.60 -11.64 30.21
CA ALA A 17 3.42 -11.99 29.05
C ALA A 17 2.56 -12.39 27.86
N ALA A 18 1.53 -13.18 28.09
CA ALA A 18 0.61 -13.59 27.03
C ALA A 18 -0.13 -12.40 26.42
N LEU A 19 -0.57 -11.46 27.27
CA LEU A 19 -1.25 -10.26 26.78
C LEU A 19 -0.31 -9.38 25.95
N LEU A 20 0.94 -9.24 26.39
CA LEU A 20 1.92 -8.46 25.65
C LEU A 20 2.23 -9.09 24.30
N LEU A 21 2.37 -10.41 24.25
CA LEU A 21 2.60 -11.13 23.00
C LEU A 21 1.41 -11.00 22.06
N ALA A 22 0.21 -11.15 22.57
CA ALA A 22 -1.00 -11.01 21.79
C ALA A 22 -1.11 -9.59 21.22
N SER A 23 -0.82 -8.58 22.05
CA SER A 23 -0.85 -7.18 21.61
C SER A 23 0.18 -6.93 20.51
N ALA A 24 1.38 -7.48 20.66
CA ALA A 24 2.43 -7.33 19.66
C ALA A 24 2.03 -8.00 18.34
N LEU A 25 1.43 -9.18 18.39
CA LEU A 25 0.97 -9.88 17.20
C LEU A 25 -0.14 -9.12 16.49
N ILE A 26 -1.08 -8.57 17.24
CA ILE A 26 -2.14 -7.76 16.68
C ILE A 26 -1.57 -6.51 16.02
N TRP A 27 -0.62 -5.85 16.69
CA TRP A 27 0.01 -4.65 16.15
C TRP A 27 0.73 -4.95 14.83
N THR A 28 1.51 -6.05 14.80
CA THR A 28 2.22 -6.41 13.57
C THR A 28 1.27 -6.81 12.45
N SER A 29 0.15 -7.44 12.79
CA SER A 29 -0.86 -7.80 11.80
C SER A 29 -1.46 -6.56 11.13
N PHE A 30 -1.75 -5.54 11.93
CA PHE A 30 -2.27 -4.29 11.37
C PHE A 30 -1.19 -3.54 10.59
N SER A 31 0.04 -3.57 11.06
CA SER A 31 1.14 -2.88 10.38
C SER A 31 1.55 -3.58 9.09
N ALA A 32 1.37 -4.89 9.03
CA ALA A 32 1.73 -5.65 7.85
C ALA A 32 0.71 -5.47 6.72
N GLY A 33 -0.52 -5.10 7.04
CA GLY A 33 -1.51 -4.82 6.02
C GLY A 33 -1.16 -3.55 5.31
N GLN A 34 -0.81 -3.65 4.04
CA GLN A 34 -0.50 -2.46 3.27
C GLN A 34 -1.80 -1.77 2.92
N GLN A 35 -1.97 -0.57 3.44
CA GLN A 35 -3.15 0.21 3.12
C GLN A 35 -2.95 0.89 1.79
N GLU A 36 -4.01 0.92 1.00
CA GLU A 36 -3.99 1.67 -0.24
C GLU A 36 -4.06 3.15 0.09
N LEU A 37 -3.12 3.91 -0.44
CA LEU A 37 -3.07 5.35 -0.24
C LEU A 37 -3.29 6.06 -1.56
N THR A 38 -3.99 7.18 -1.51
CA THR A 38 -4.11 8.04 -2.69
C THR A 38 -2.85 8.90 -2.82
N ALA A 39 -2.69 9.58 -3.94
CA ALA A 39 -1.52 10.42 -4.17
C ALA A 39 -1.35 11.47 -3.08
N SER A 40 -2.43 12.12 -2.67
CA SER A 40 -2.36 13.14 -1.62
C SER A 40 -1.98 12.54 -0.27
N GLN A 41 -2.53 11.40 0.07
CA GLN A 41 -2.20 10.69 1.32
C GLN A 41 -0.75 10.23 1.32
N LEU A 42 -0.29 9.73 0.19
CA LEU A 42 1.08 9.26 0.06
C LEU A 42 2.07 10.41 0.29
N LEU A 43 1.81 11.57 -0.30
CA LEU A 43 2.70 12.72 -0.12
C LEU A 43 2.77 13.18 1.33
N LYS A 44 1.69 13.03 2.09
CA LYS A 44 1.67 13.42 3.49
C LYS A 44 2.29 12.38 4.40
N THR A 45 2.15 11.11 4.05
CA THR A 45 2.49 10.02 4.95
C THR A 45 3.80 9.34 4.60
N ALA A 46 4.21 9.35 3.34
CA ALA A 46 5.35 8.56 2.88
C ALA A 46 6.65 8.94 3.56
N LYS A 47 7.32 7.94 4.09
CA LYS A 47 8.64 8.10 4.68
C LYS A 47 9.67 7.39 3.79
N PRO A 48 10.88 7.94 3.67
CA PRO A 48 11.90 7.29 2.88
C PRO A 48 12.19 5.88 3.39
N GLY A 49 12.40 4.97 2.45
CA GLY A 49 12.74 3.60 2.80
C GLY A 49 11.58 2.70 3.16
N GLN A 50 10.35 3.20 3.13
CA GLN A 50 9.16 2.38 3.39
C GLN A 50 8.34 2.24 2.12
N SER A 51 7.70 1.08 1.99
CA SER A 51 6.85 0.78 0.84
C SER A 51 5.39 1.05 1.15
N TYR A 52 4.68 1.56 0.17
CA TYR A 52 3.25 1.87 0.29
C TYR A 52 2.54 1.41 -0.98
N VAL A 53 1.28 1.10 -0.87
CA VAL A 53 0.46 0.79 -2.05
C VAL A 53 -0.22 2.08 -2.51
N LEU A 54 0.19 2.56 -3.67
CA LEU A 54 -0.38 3.77 -4.25
C LEU A 54 -1.55 3.39 -5.14
N ALA A 55 -2.70 3.97 -4.87
CA ALA A 55 -3.90 3.75 -5.66
C ALA A 55 -4.32 5.07 -6.28
N GLY A 56 -4.73 5.03 -7.52
CA GLY A 56 -5.21 6.22 -8.20
C GLY A 56 -5.35 5.99 -9.68
N THR A 57 -5.43 7.07 -10.42
CA THR A 57 -5.63 7.04 -11.86
C THR A 57 -4.37 7.53 -12.56
N VAL A 58 -3.98 6.86 -13.63
CA VAL A 58 -2.84 7.30 -14.44
C VAL A 58 -3.20 8.59 -15.15
N LEU A 59 -2.36 9.62 -14.94
CA LEU A 59 -2.62 10.92 -15.51
C LEU A 59 -2.40 10.88 -17.03
N ASN A 60 -3.35 11.43 -17.79
CA ASN A 60 -3.23 11.47 -19.23
C ASN A 60 -2.02 12.32 -19.64
N GLY A 61 -1.26 11.82 -20.59
CA GLY A 61 -0.08 12.54 -21.08
C GLY A 61 1.15 12.40 -20.21
N SER A 62 1.07 11.65 -19.10
CA SER A 62 2.22 11.48 -18.21
C SER A 62 3.05 10.24 -18.51
N VAL A 63 2.52 9.31 -19.29
CA VAL A 63 3.18 8.03 -19.54
C VAL A 63 4.34 8.21 -20.49
N ARG A 64 5.52 7.78 -20.06
CA ARG A 64 6.73 7.84 -20.89
C ARG A 64 7.56 6.59 -20.64
N HIS A 65 8.32 6.20 -21.64
CA HIS A 65 9.25 5.09 -21.49
C HIS A 65 10.67 5.65 -21.41
N ASP A 66 11.44 5.14 -20.44
CA ASP A 66 12.82 5.54 -20.27
C ASP A 66 13.63 4.24 -20.14
N GLY A 67 14.13 3.75 -21.27
CA GLY A 67 14.80 2.44 -21.31
C GLY A 67 13.85 1.35 -20.86
N ASP A 68 14.23 0.63 -19.80
CA ASP A 68 13.40 -0.43 -19.26
C ASP A 68 12.36 0.08 -18.27
N ALA A 69 12.41 1.36 -17.93
CA ALA A 69 11.50 1.92 -16.95
C ALA A 69 10.29 2.58 -17.61
N LEU A 70 9.17 2.49 -16.94
CA LEU A 70 7.95 3.16 -17.34
C LEU A 70 7.74 4.30 -16.36
N LEU A 71 7.67 5.51 -16.87
CA LEU A 71 7.43 6.70 -16.07
C LEU A 71 5.99 7.14 -16.25
N PHE A 72 5.29 7.33 -15.17
CA PHE A 72 3.92 7.82 -15.23
C PHE A 72 3.58 8.53 -13.92
N SER A 73 2.52 9.32 -13.94
CA SER A 73 2.03 9.97 -12.73
C SER A 73 0.69 9.39 -12.35
N VAL A 74 0.51 9.17 -11.05
CA VAL A 74 -0.75 8.68 -10.52
C VAL A 74 -1.46 9.84 -9.85
N ARG A 75 -2.69 10.08 -10.26
CA ARG A 75 -3.48 11.20 -9.77
C ARG A 75 -4.47 10.73 -8.73
N ASP A 76 -4.68 11.57 -7.72
CA ASP A 76 -5.73 11.35 -6.74
C ASP A 76 -7.08 11.57 -7.44
N PRO A 77 -8.02 10.64 -7.32
CA PRO A 77 -9.31 10.81 -7.98
C PRO A 77 -10.13 11.98 -7.46
N LYS A 78 -9.90 12.40 -6.23
CA LYS A 78 -10.67 13.49 -5.65
C LYS A 78 -9.95 14.83 -5.69
N LEU A 79 -8.64 14.83 -5.63
CA LEU A 79 -7.85 16.05 -5.58
C LEU A 79 -6.97 16.12 -6.83
N LYS A 80 -6.56 17.33 -7.19
CA LYS A 80 -5.70 17.49 -8.36
C LYS A 80 -4.23 17.30 -7.99
N VAL A 81 -3.94 16.26 -7.25
CA VAL A 81 -2.58 15.96 -6.83
C VAL A 81 -2.13 14.70 -7.53
N SER A 82 -0.93 14.73 -8.09
CA SER A 82 -0.35 13.56 -8.74
C SER A 82 1.04 13.28 -8.20
N VAL A 83 1.44 12.02 -8.28
CA VAL A 83 2.74 11.57 -7.81
C VAL A 83 3.45 10.89 -8.98
N PRO A 84 4.67 11.30 -9.32
CA PRO A 84 5.43 10.63 -10.37
C PRO A 84 5.94 9.30 -9.86
N VAL A 85 5.82 8.27 -10.67
CA VAL A 85 6.27 6.91 -10.34
C VAL A 85 7.19 6.40 -11.44
N ARG A 86 8.30 5.80 -11.03
CA ARG A 86 9.18 5.11 -11.95
C ARG A 86 9.04 3.62 -11.70
N TYR A 87 8.56 2.91 -12.67
CA TYR A 87 8.25 1.50 -12.54
C TYR A 87 9.07 0.66 -13.51
N THR A 88 9.63 -0.42 -13.01
CA THR A 88 10.30 -1.41 -13.86
C THR A 88 9.61 -2.74 -13.62
N GLY A 89 9.39 -3.49 -14.67
CA GLY A 89 8.75 -4.78 -14.57
C GLY A 89 7.67 -4.97 -15.62
N ILE A 90 6.83 -5.94 -15.39
CA ILE A 90 5.77 -6.28 -16.35
C ILE A 90 4.63 -5.30 -16.23
N VAL A 91 4.24 -4.72 -17.36
CA VAL A 91 3.13 -3.79 -17.42
C VAL A 91 1.88 -4.57 -17.83
N PRO A 92 0.79 -4.50 -17.04
CA PRO A 92 -0.43 -5.22 -17.40
C PRO A 92 -1.00 -4.72 -18.73
N ASP A 93 -1.60 -5.61 -19.50
CA ASP A 93 -2.23 -5.25 -20.77
C ASP A 93 -3.27 -4.14 -20.65
N PRO A 94 -4.12 -4.12 -19.61
CA PRO A 94 -5.12 -3.06 -19.48
C PRO A 94 -4.54 -1.70 -19.09
N PHE A 95 -3.23 -1.60 -18.83
CA PHE A 95 -2.61 -0.33 -18.41
C PHE A 95 -2.75 0.70 -19.54
N ALA A 96 -3.33 1.83 -19.19
CA ALA A 96 -3.51 2.92 -20.12
C ALA A 96 -3.73 4.22 -19.36
N PRO A 97 -3.45 5.37 -19.98
CA PRO A 97 -3.77 6.65 -19.35
C PRO A 97 -5.25 6.70 -19.00
N GLY A 98 -5.57 7.25 -17.85
CA GLY A 98 -6.96 7.37 -17.40
C GLY A 98 -7.49 6.15 -16.67
N ARG A 99 -6.71 5.08 -16.58
CA ARG A 99 -7.15 3.90 -15.86
C ARG A 99 -6.72 3.91 -14.40
N GLY A 100 -7.51 3.29 -13.55
CA GLY A 100 -7.16 3.10 -12.16
C GLY A 100 -6.09 2.04 -12.03
N VAL A 101 -5.10 2.30 -11.18
CA VAL A 101 -3.99 1.39 -10.95
C VAL A 101 -3.65 1.28 -9.48
N LEU A 102 -3.02 0.17 -9.13
CA LEU A 102 -2.41 -0.04 -7.83
C LEU A 102 -0.96 -0.41 -8.07
N VAL A 103 -0.06 0.25 -7.39
CA VAL A 103 1.36 -0.05 -7.49
C VAL A 103 2.01 0.14 -6.14
N THR A 104 2.87 -0.80 -5.76
CA THR A 104 3.64 -0.67 -4.52
C THR A 104 4.83 0.21 -4.81
N VAL A 105 4.95 1.30 -4.09
CA VAL A 105 6.02 2.29 -4.31
C VAL A 105 6.83 2.50 -3.05
N GLU A 106 8.09 2.85 -3.24
CA GLU A 106 8.97 3.21 -2.15
C GLU A 106 9.47 4.62 -2.41
N ARG A 107 9.44 5.45 -1.40
CA ARG A 107 9.89 6.82 -1.55
C ARG A 107 11.41 6.88 -1.53
N GLN A 108 11.99 7.44 -2.58
CA GLN A 108 13.42 7.68 -2.67
C GLN A 108 13.63 9.15 -3.02
N GLY A 109 13.98 9.95 -2.03
CA GLY A 109 14.13 11.38 -2.22
C GLY A 109 12.80 12.02 -2.61
N GLY A 110 12.75 12.75 -3.70
CA GLY A 110 11.53 13.36 -4.19
C GLY A 110 10.74 12.49 -5.15
N SER A 111 11.17 11.26 -5.38
CA SER A 111 10.54 10.38 -6.35
C SER A 111 10.00 9.13 -5.68
N PHE A 112 9.11 8.46 -6.37
CA PHE A 112 8.58 7.18 -5.92
C PHE A 112 8.96 6.11 -6.93
N ILE A 113 9.57 5.03 -6.45
CA ILE A 113 10.01 3.93 -7.28
C ILE A 113 9.02 2.79 -7.11
N GLY A 114 8.40 2.37 -8.20
CA GLY A 114 7.49 1.24 -8.19
C GLY A 114 8.24 -0.07 -8.01
N GLU A 115 7.72 -0.92 -7.12
CA GLU A 115 8.31 -2.23 -6.93
C GLU A 115 8.05 -3.07 -8.17
N GLN A 116 9.05 -3.87 -8.55
CA GLN A 116 8.98 -4.68 -9.76
C GLN A 116 7.79 -5.64 -9.70
N ASN A 117 7.02 -5.66 -10.79
CA ASN A 117 5.84 -6.54 -10.90
C ASN A 117 4.73 -6.27 -9.90
N SER A 118 4.70 -5.08 -9.29
CA SER A 118 3.64 -4.71 -8.37
C SER A 118 2.51 -3.92 -9.03
N LEU A 119 2.71 -3.48 -10.26
CA LEU A 119 1.70 -2.68 -10.96
C LEU A 119 0.53 -3.54 -11.38
N THR A 120 -0.66 -3.17 -10.92
CA THR A 120 -1.89 -3.82 -11.32
C THR A 120 -2.90 -2.77 -11.72
N THR A 121 -3.79 -3.11 -12.63
CA THR A 121 -4.85 -2.21 -13.01
C THR A 121 -6.13 -2.65 -12.34
N LYS A 122 -6.93 -1.67 -11.92
CA LYS A 122 -8.22 -1.98 -11.34
C LYS A 122 -9.22 -2.17 -12.46
N CYS A 123 -9.99 -3.22 -12.36
CA CYS A 123 -11.11 -3.38 -13.28
C CYS A 123 -12.12 -2.28 -12.99
N PRO A 124 -12.70 -1.68 -14.02
CA PRO A 124 -13.67 -0.64 -13.81
C PRO A 124 -14.84 -1.15 -12.99
N SER A 125 -15.35 -0.33 -12.11
CA SER A 125 -16.48 -0.71 -11.29
C SER A 125 -17.73 -1.02 -12.12
N LYS A 126 -17.81 -0.49 -13.31
CA LYS A 126 -18.89 -0.85 -14.19
C LYS A 126 -18.94 -2.34 -14.46
N TYR A 127 -17.82 -2.99 -14.31
CA TYR A 127 -17.76 -4.42 -14.48
C TYR A 127 -18.61 -5.10 -13.43
N GLN A 128 -18.55 -4.59 -12.22
CA GLN A 128 -19.41 -5.08 -11.17
C GLN A 128 -20.84 -4.68 -11.44
N ALA A 129 -21.05 -3.50 -11.97
CA ALA A 129 -22.37 -3.06 -12.31
C ALA A 129 -22.97 -3.93 -13.40
N GLU A 130 -22.16 -4.36 -14.33
CA GLU A 130 -22.63 -5.27 -15.35
C GLU A 130 -22.98 -6.59 -14.75
N ALA A 131 -22.15 -7.07 -13.87
CA ALA A 131 -22.43 -8.32 -13.22
C ALA A 131 -23.70 -8.24 -12.43
N SER A 132 -23.98 -7.09 -11.84
CA SER A 132 -25.12 -7.03 -11.02
C SER A 132 -26.37 -6.88 -11.85
N PRO A 133 -26.49 -6.15 -12.83
CA PRO A 133 -27.62 -6.08 -13.55
C PRO A 133 -27.46 -6.64 -14.66
N SER A 134 -26.66 -6.80 -14.67
CA SER A 134 -26.55 -6.90 -15.82
C SER A 134 -27.39 -6.73 -16.54
#